data_1013a628545c6f374949da755434e62d
#
_entry.id   1013a628545c6f374949da755434e62d
#
_cell.length_a   1.000
_cell.length_b   1.000
_cell.length_c   1.000
_cell.angle_alpha   90.00
_cell.angle_beta   90.00
_cell.angle_gamma   90.00
#
_symmetry.space_group_name_H-M   'P 1'
#
loop_
_entity.id
_entity.type
_entity.pdbx_description
1 polymer ?
#
loop_
_entity_poly.entity_id
_entity_poly.type
_entity_poly.pdbx_seq_one_letter_code
_entity_poly.pdbx_strand_id
1 'polypeptide(L)'
;MALTVPLVWGMGLVFAKGAIDHFPPILLMALRFTLTASVLIWFVPIPKKHLISLFGIAIIAAAIQYSLTFTGLKGLDAGITALVVQLEVPFLVILGIIFLKEKAEKKTFIGIALAFAGVAIMTLQNDIRINIGSVFLVILGGLAWAIGQVLIRKLIDIRVMQITAWVAVFAVPQLFFMSAIFETGQIEAIKNASSIVWWAVIYLGLVMTALGYLLWNNLIRNHNVGKVAPYLLLLPIFSLFGGAVFLGEEPTLLMLLGGAIILFGVGLITVPLATLSNLFKR
;
A
#
# COMPACT_ATOMS: atom_id res chain seq x y z
N MET A 1 -19.42 -2.71 -1.95
CA MET A 1 -18.39 -1.66 -2.13
C MET A 1 -17.32 -1.65 -1.04
N ALA A 2 -17.65 -1.58 0.27
CA ALA A 2 -16.61 -1.49 1.31
C ALA A 2 -15.66 -2.70 1.37
N LEU A 3 -16.16 -3.90 1.14
CA LEU A 3 -15.33 -5.13 1.06
C LEU A 3 -14.55 -5.26 -0.25
N THR A 4 -15.00 -4.60 -1.32
CA THR A 4 -14.35 -4.71 -2.64
C THR A 4 -12.98 -4.03 -2.65
N VAL A 5 -12.80 -2.93 -1.92
CA VAL A 5 -11.52 -2.20 -1.86
C VAL A 5 -10.40 -3.05 -1.24
N PRO A 6 -10.53 -3.58 -0.01
CA PRO A 6 -9.48 -4.41 0.58
C PRO A 6 -9.26 -5.72 -0.21
N LEU A 7 -10.29 -6.29 -0.83
CA LEU A 7 -10.14 -7.43 -1.74
C LEU A 7 -9.26 -7.07 -2.94
N VAL A 8 -9.57 -5.99 -3.65
CA VAL A 8 -8.83 -5.53 -4.83
C VAL A 8 -7.38 -5.19 -4.47
N TRP A 9 -7.15 -4.53 -3.35
CA TRP A 9 -5.80 -4.17 -2.93
C TRP A 9 -5.00 -5.35 -2.37
N GLY A 10 -5.64 -6.24 -1.59
CA GLY A 10 -5.00 -7.45 -1.10
C GLY A 10 -4.59 -8.41 -2.21
N MET A 11 -5.49 -8.65 -3.17
CA MET A 11 -5.19 -9.43 -4.38
C MET A 11 -4.13 -8.76 -5.26
N GLY A 12 -4.04 -7.43 -5.21
CA GLY A 12 -2.99 -6.70 -5.92
C GLY A 12 -1.58 -7.06 -5.45
N LEU A 13 -1.36 -7.28 -4.15
CA LEU A 13 -0.07 -7.76 -3.64
C LEU A 13 0.23 -9.18 -4.09
N VAL A 14 -0.78 -10.06 -4.15
CA VAL A 14 -0.64 -11.44 -4.64
C VAL A 14 -0.23 -11.46 -6.12
N PHE A 15 -0.94 -10.73 -6.97
CA PHE A 15 -0.61 -10.65 -8.40
C PHE A 15 0.73 -9.96 -8.65
N ALA A 16 1.07 -8.94 -7.84
CA ALA A 16 2.38 -8.32 -7.90
C ALA A 16 3.49 -9.30 -7.52
N LYS A 17 3.29 -10.11 -6.46
CA LYS A 17 4.26 -11.12 -6.04
C LYS A 17 4.52 -12.13 -7.16
N GLY A 18 3.48 -12.65 -7.81
CA GLY A 18 3.63 -13.55 -8.96
C GLY A 18 4.28 -12.88 -10.18
N ALA A 19 4.11 -11.57 -10.38
CA ALA A 19 4.72 -10.84 -11.49
C ALA A 19 6.20 -10.46 -11.24
N ILE A 20 6.61 -10.30 -9.98
CA ILE A 20 7.99 -9.94 -9.59
C ILE A 20 9.01 -11.02 -9.95
N ASP A 21 8.59 -12.27 -10.09
CA ASP A 21 9.47 -13.34 -10.56
C ASP A 21 9.88 -13.15 -12.04
N HIS A 22 9.11 -12.40 -12.80
CA HIS A 22 9.34 -12.11 -14.23
C HIS A 22 9.81 -10.69 -14.49
N PHE A 23 9.28 -9.72 -13.78
CA PHE A 23 9.67 -8.31 -13.90
C PHE A 23 10.48 -7.85 -12.70
N PRO A 24 11.56 -7.08 -12.89
CA PRO A 24 12.17 -6.31 -11.81
C PRO A 24 11.10 -5.47 -11.09
N PRO A 25 11.09 -5.42 -9.74
CA PRO A 25 10.02 -4.80 -8.96
C PRO A 25 9.71 -3.34 -9.32
N ILE A 26 10.75 -2.53 -9.52
CA ILE A 26 10.59 -1.10 -9.85
C ILE A 26 10.06 -0.94 -11.27
N LEU A 27 10.55 -1.76 -12.21
CA LEU A 27 10.03 -1.80 -13.58
C LEU A 27 8.54 -2.16 -13.58
N LEU A 28 8.13 -3.17 -12.81
CA LEU A 28 6.73 -3.56 -12.68
C LEU A 28 5.86 -2.37 -12.23
N MET A 29 6.36 -1.57 -11.27
CA MET A 29 5.66 -0.38 -10.82
C MET A 29 5.65 0.72 -11.89
N ALA A 30 6.73 0.91 -12.65
CA ALA A 30 6.75 1.84 -13.77
C ALA A 30 5.67 1.48 -14.82
N LEU A 31 5.57 0.21 -15.20
CA LEU A 31 4.55 -0.29 -16.14
C LEU A 31 3.12 -0.10 -15.59
N ARG A 32 2.91 -0.43 -14.30
CA ARG A 32 1.64 -0.20 -13.60
C ARG A 32 1.21 1.27 -13.66
N PHE A 33 2.11 2.19 -13.27
CA PHE A 33 1.81 3.62 -13.27
C PHE A 33 1.64 4.18 -14.69
N THR A 34 2.32 3.62 -15.69
CA THR A 34 2.12 3.96 -17.11
C THR A 34 0.67 3.69 -17.53
N LEU A 35 0.13 2.50 -17.21
CA LEU A 35 -1.26 2.19 -17.51
C LEU A 35 -2.23 3.10 -16.73
N THR A 36 -1.97 3.33 -15.45
CA THR A 36 -2.80 4.23 -14.63
C THR A 36 -2.82 5.64 -15.21
N ALA A 37 -1.65 6.20 -15.53
CA ALA A 37 -1.50 7.53 -16.09
C ALA A 37 -2.19 7.66 -17.45
N SER A 38 -1.97 6.70 -18.35
CA SER A 38 -2.54 6.72 -19.71
C SER A 38 -4.07 6.72 -19.72
N VAL A 39 -4.70 6.11 -18.72
CA VAL A 39 -6.17 6.09 -18.60
C VAL A 39 -6.67 7.33 -17.85
N LEU A 40 -6.11 7.67 -16.68
CA LEU A 40 -6.69 8.71 -15.83
C LEU A 40 -6.45 10.13 -16.33
N ILE A 41 -5.39 10.37 -17.10
CA ILE A 41 -5.02 11.73 -17.54
C ILE A 41 -6.12 12.39 -18.39
N TRP A 42 -6.88 11.60 -19.13
CA TRP A 42 -7.95 12.10 -20.02
C TRP A 42 -9.19 12.60 -19.27
N PHE A 43 -9.33 12.26 -18.00
CA PHE A 43 -10.51 12.60 -17.18
C PHE A 43 -10.26 13.75 -16.21
N VAL A 44 -9.07 14.34 -16.23
CA VAL A 44 -8.70 15.38 -15.26
C VAL A 44 -8.00 16.56 -15.92
N PRO A 45 -8.29 17.80 -15.50
CA PRO A 45 -7.60 18.98 -16.00
C PRO A 45 -6.18 19.07 -15.44
N ILE A 46 -5.33 19.88 -16.07
CA ILE A 46 -3.96 20.16 -15.63
C ILE A 46 -4.00 21.05 -14.38
N PRO A 47 -3.45 20.62 -13.24
CA PRO A 47 -3.42 21.39 -12.00
C PRO A 47 -2.24 22.38 -11.98
N LYS A 48 -2.27 23.38 -12.84
CA LYS A 48 -1.14 24.31 -13.09
C LYS A 48 -0.49 24.88 -11.82
N LYS A 49 -1.28 25.16 -10.78
CA LYS A 49 -0.79 25.70 -9.50
C LYS A 49 -0.05 24.68 -8.63
N HIS A 50 -0.25 23.37 -8.86
CA HIS A 50 0.21 22.28 -7.98
C HIS A 50 1.22 21.34 -8.64
N LEU A 51 1.67 21.62 -9.88
CA LEU A 51 2.56 20.72 -10.62
C LEU A 51 3.84 20.40 -9.85
N ILE A 52 4.51 21.40 -9.26
CA ILE A 52 5.75 21.22 -8.49
C ILE A 52 5.48 20.38 -7.23
N SER A 53 4.39 20.67 -6.51
CA SER A 53 4.01 19.92 -5.32
C SER A 53 3.67 18.47 -5.67
N LEU A 54 2.93 18.23 -6.75
CA LEU A 54 2.58 16.88 -7.22
C LEU A 54 3.81 16.11 -7.71
N PHE A 55 4.75 16.79 -8.35
CA PHE A 55 6.03 16.18 -8.73
C PHE A 55 6.82 15.71 -7.50
N GLY A 56 6.93 16.56 -6.46
CA GLY A 56 7.58 16.20 -5.20
C GLY A 56 6.84 15.09 -4.44
N ILE A 57 5.50 15.11 -4.45
CA ILE A 57 4.68 14.04 -3.88
C ILE A 57 4.91 12.73 -4.64
N ALA A 58 5.00 12.76 -5.98
CA ALA A 58 5.26 11.58 -6.79
C ALA A 58 6.63 10.94 -6.47
N ILE A 59 7.66 11.74 -6.18
CA ILE A 59 8.96 11.19 -5.73
C ILE A 59 8.77 10.37 -4.45
N ILE A 60 8.10 10.91 -3.45
CA ILE A 60 8.02 10.29 -2.12
C ILE A 60 6.94 9.20 -2.09
N ALA A 61 5.70 9.54 -2.47
CA ALA A 61 4.51 8.69 -2.33
C ALA A 61 4.31 7.69 -3.48
N ALA A 62 5.12 7.78 -4.53
CA ALA A 62 5.08 6.83 -5.63
C ALA A 62 6.48 6.25 -5.90
N ALA A 63 7.44 7.03 -6.39
CA ALA A 63 8.73 6.47 -6.81
C ALA A 63 9.46 5.78 -5.64
N ILE A 64 9.72 6.47 -4.53
CA ILE A 64 10.42 5.91 -3.37
C ILE A 64 9.56 4.83 -2.70
N GLN A 65 8.31 5.14 -2.40
CA GLN A 65 7.41 4.23 -1.68
C GLN A 65 7.25 2.89 -2.40
N TYR A 66 6.86 2.91 -3.69
CA TYR A 66 6.62 1.67 -4.42
C TYR A 66 7.92 0.92 -4.73
N SER A 67 9.03 1.62 -5.00
CA SER A 67 10.32 0.96 -5.17
C SER A 67 10.72 0.20 -3.91
N LEU A 68 10.61 0.80 -2.74
CA LEU A 68 10.93 0.15 -1.47
C LEU A 68 9.98 -1.01 -1.16
N THR A 69 8.66 -0.77 -1.21
CA THR A 69 7.65 -1.78 -0.86
C THR A 69 7.73 -3.00 -1.78
N PHE A 70 7.85 -2.79 -3.09
CA PHE A 70 7.83 -3.91 -4.04
C PHE A 70 9.18 -4.61 -4.18
N THR A 71 10.30 -3.92 -3.94
CA THR A 71 11.60 -4.57 -3.74
C THR A 71 11.59 -5.43 -2.48
N GLY A 72 10.96 -4.95 -1.39
CA GLY A 72 10.74 -5.73 -0.18
C GLY A 72 9.83 -6.94 -0.42
N LEU A 73 8.74 -6.78 -1.17
CA LEU A 73 7.82 -7.86 -1.56
C LEU A 73 8.54 -9.00 -2.29
N LYS A 74 9.61 -8.73 -3.06
CA LYS A 74 10.39 -9.77 -3.73
C LYS A 74 10.93 -10.81 -2.75
N GLY A 75 11.37 -10.40 -1.57
CA GLY A 75 11.95 -11.27 -0.54
C GLY A 75 10.98 -11.68 0.58
N LEU A 76 9.67 -11.47 0.41
CA LEU A 76 8.62 -11.81 1.39
C LEU A 76 7.43 -12.44 0.68
N ASP A 77 6.62 -13.18 1.43
CA ASP A 77 5.29 -13.60 0.99
C ASP A 77 4.34 -12.39 0.85
N ALA A 78 3.35 -12.49 -0.03
CA ALA A 78 2.36 -11.44 -0.24
C ALA A 78 1.56 -11.14 1.03
N GLY A 79 1.19 -12.19 1.77
CA GLY A 79 0.48 -12.08 3.04
C GLY A 79 1.30 -11.37 4.13
N ILE A 80 2.60 -11.71 4.26
CA ILE A 80 3.51 -11.04 5.20
C ILE A 80 3.67 -9.57 4.83
N THR A 81 3.90 -9.29 3.55
CA THR A 81 4.04 -7.91 3.06
C THR A 81 2.79 -7.09 3.39
N ALA A 82 1.60 -7.65 3.16
CA ALA A 82 0.33 -7.00 3.48
C ALA A 82 0.18 -6.67 4.98
N LEU A 83 0.69 -7.53 5.87
CA LEU A 83 0.69 -7.28 7.31
C LEU A 83 1.68 -6.17 7.69
N VAL A 84 2.90 -6.18 7.14
CA VAL A 84 3.91 -5.15 7.41
C VAL A 84 3.47 -3.79 6.87
N VAL A 85 2.82 -3.75 5.70
CA VAL A 85 2.25 -2.53 5.10
C VAL A 85 1.24 -1.85 6.04
N GLN A 86 0.55 -2.59 6.94
CA GLN A 86 -0.36 -1.97 7.91
C GLN A 86 0.34 -0.97 8.86
N LEU A 87 1.67 -0.98 8.96
CA LEU A 87 2.43 0.05 9.68
C LEU A 87 2.31 1.45 9.04
N GLU A 88 1.78 1.56 7.83
CA GLU A 88 1.42 2.83 7.20
C GLU A 88 0.47 3.65 8.10
N VAL A 89 -0.46 2.98 8.80
CA VAL A 89 -1.43 3.62 9.70
C VAL A 89 -0.74 4.20 10.94
N PRO A 90 0.04 3.46 11.73
CA PRO A 90 0.87 4.01 12.80
C PRO A 90 1.73 5.19 12.36
N PHE A 91 2.44 5.08 11.24
CA PHE A 91 3.26 6.18 10.73
C PHE A 91 2.44 7.41 10.38
N LEU A 92 1.30 7.24 9.71
CA LEU A 92 0.43 8.35 9.35
C LEU A 92 -0.07 9.09 10.60
N VAL A 93 -0.42 8.37 11.65
CA VAL A 93 -0.88 8.95 12.92
C VAL A 93 0.26 9.68 13.64
N ILE A 94 1.45 9.08 13.73
CA ILE A 94 2.64 9.74 14.32
C ILE A 94 2.95 11.04 13.59
N LEU A 95 2.98 11.01 12.25
CA LEU A 95 3.23 12.20 11.45
C LEU A 95 2.09 13.23 11.55
N GLY A 96 0.84 12.79 11.70
CA GLY A 96 -0.31 13.65 11.97
C GLY A 96 -0.18 14.41 13.28
N ILE A 97 0.26 13.73 14.35
CA ILE A 97 0.53 14.37 15.65
C ILE A 97 1.66 15.39 15.52
N ILE A 98 2.77 15.02 14.88
CA ILE A 98 3.98 15.89 14.80
C ILE A 98 3.77 17.08 13.88
N PHE A 99 3.28 16.85 12.66
CA PHE A 99 3.24 17.90 11.62
C PHE A 99 1.91 18.61 11.49
N LEU A 100 0.80 17.93 11.82
CA LEU A 100 -0.54 18.50 11.73
C LEU A 100 -1.11 18.88 13.11
N LYS A 101 -0.35 18.63 14.20
CA LYS A 101 -0.73 18.89 15.59
C LYS A 101 -2.06 18.24 15.98
N GLU A 102 -2.35 17.07 15.39
CA GLU A 102 -3.55 16.28 15.72
C GLU A 102 -3.43 15.73 17.14
N LYS A 103 -4.55 15.68 17.85
CA LYS A 103 -4.60 15.08 19.19
C LYS A 103 -4.85 13.59 19.08
N ALA A 104 -4.05 12.79 19.79
CA ALA A 104 -4.24 11.36 19.87
C ALA A 104 -4.68 10.92 21.27
N GLU A 105 -5.57 9.94 21.33
CA GLU A 105 -6.01 9.30 22.56
C GLU A 105 -4.97 8.28 23.07
N LYS A 106 -5.00 7.91 24.36
CA LYS A 106 -4.08 6.92 24.93
C LYS A 106 -4.12 5.57 24.19
N LYS A 107 -5.31 5.14 23.74
CA LYS A 107 -5.47 3.89 22.97
C LYS A 107 -4.68 3.90 21.66
N THR A 108 -4.50 5.06 21.05
CA THR A 108 -3.73 5.22 19.81
C THR A 108 -2.26 4.87 20.02
N PHE A 109 -1.66 5.31 21.13
CA PHE A 109 -0.27 4.95 21.46
C PHE A 109 -0.11 3.46 21.76
N ILE A 110 -1.09 2.84 22.43
CA ILE A 110 -1.13 1.39 22.65
C ILE A 110 -1.22 0.66 21.31
N GLY A 111 -2.10 1.11 20.42
CA GLY A 111 -2.27 0.53 19.10
C GLY A 111 -0.98 0.62 18.25
N ILE A 112 -0.28 1.75 18.30
CA ILE A 112 1.02 1.94 17.64
C ILE A 112 2.04 0.92 18.18
N ALA A 113 2.18 0.83 19.51
CA ALA A 113 3.13 -0.09 20.14
C ALA A 113 2.84 -1.56 19.77
N LEU A 114 1.55 -1.96 19.78
CA LEU A 114 1.14 -3.30 19.39
C LEU A 114 1.43 -3.59 17.92
N ALA A 115 1.18 -2.64 17.00
CA ALA A 115 1.45 -2.84 15.59
C ALA A 115 2.95 -3.10 15.32
N PHE A 116 3.85 -2.33 15.95
CA PHE A 116 5.29 -2.57 15.83
C PHE A 116 5.73 -3.86 16.55
N ALA A 117 5.17 -4.17 17.72
CA ALA A 117 5.45 -5.43 18.43
C ALA A 117 5.03 -6.66 17.60
N GLY A 118 3.90 -6.59 16.91
CA GLY A 118 3.44 -7.67 16.02
C GLY A 118 4.41 -7.93 14.87
N VAL A 119 4.96 -6.89 14.23
CA VAL A 119 6.01 -7.05 13.20
C VAL A 119 7.27 -7.65 13.82
N ALA A 120 7.70 -7.19 15.01
CA ALA A 120 8.85 -7.76 15.67
C ALA A 120 8.66 -9.25 15.97
N ILE A 121 7.48 -9.66 16.47
CA ILE A 121 7.16 -11.08 16.73
C ILE A 121 7.23 -11.91 15.45
N MET A 122 6.69 -11.41 14.33
CA MET A 122 6.77 -12.11 13.04
C MET A 122 8.22 -12.33 12.59
N THR A 123 9.12 -11.39 12.89
CA THR A 123 10.53 -11.45 12.47
C THR A 123 11.45 -12.24 13.41
N LEU A 124 10.96 -12.65 14.59
CA LEU A 124 11.75 -13.44 15.56
C LEU A 124 11.98 -14.90 15.11
N GLN A 125 11.22 -15.41 14.17
CA GLN A 125 11.44 -16.76 13.66
C GLN A 125 12.60 -16.79 12.67
N ASN A 126 13.50 -17.77 12.81
CA ASN A 126 14.57 -18.06 11.85
C ASN A 126 14.00 -18.82 10.64
N ASP A 127 12.93 -18.30 10.03
CA ASP A 127 12.36 -18.86 8.83
C ASP A 127 13.05 -18.21 7.61
N ILE A 128 13.57 -19.06 6.72
CA ILE A 128 14.24 -18.65 5.45
C ILE A 128 13.31 -17.75 4.60
N ARG A 129 11.99 -17.86 4.79
CA ARG A 129 10.96 -17.07 4.09
C ARG A 129 10.86 -15.62 4.54
N ILE A 130 11.48 -15.25 5.67
CA ILE A 130 11.46 -13.86 6.16
C ILE A 130 12.85 -13.24 6.01
N ASN A 131 13.04 -12.49 4.95
CA ASN A 131 14.21 -11.66 4.79
C ASN A 131 14.03 -10.35 5.57
N ILE A 132 14.78 -10.17 6.66
CA ILE A 132 14.72 -8.97 7.52
C ILE A 132 14.98 -7.68 6.72
N GLY A 133 15.91 -7.72 5.76
CA GLY A 133 16.16 -6.58 4.87
C GLY A 133 14.91 -6.22 4.06
N SER A 134 14.18 -7.22 3.57
CA SER A 134 12.92 -7.02 2.85
C SER A 134 11.82 -6.45 3.75
N VAL A 135 11.71 -6.91 5.00
CA VAL A 135 10.80 -6.33 6.01
C VAL A 135 11.12 -4.85 6.22
N PHE A 136 12.42 -4.52 6.38
CA PHE A 136 12.85 -3.14 6.57
C PHE A 136 12.54 -2.24 5.37
N LEU A 137 12.70 -2.74 4.14
CA LEU A 137 12.30 -2.02 2.94
C LEU A 137 10.80 -1.73 2.92
N VAL A 138 9.95 -2.70 3.28
CA VAL A 138 8.49 -2.49 3.36
C VAL A 138 8.14 -1.47 4.44
N ILE A 139 8.79 -1.51 5.60
CA ILE A 139 8.60 -0.51 6.68
C ILE A 139 8.95 0.89 6.20
N LEU A 140 10.10 1.06 5.52
CA LEU A 140 10.50 2.34 4.95
C LEU A 140 9.54 2.81 3.85
N GLY A 141 9.03 1.88 3.03
CA GLY A 141 7.99 2.15 2.06
C GLY A 141 6.71 2.68 2.72
N GLY A 142 6.28 2.06 3.82
CA GLY A 142 5.14 2.50 4.61
C GLY A 142 5.34 3.90 5.21
N LEU A 143 6.54 4.21 5.69
CA LEU A 143 6.88 5.56 6.15
C LEU A 143 6.83 6.59 5.00
N ALA A 144 7.39 6.26 3.83
CA ALA A 144 7.34 7.13 2.65
C ALA A 144 5.89 7.39 2.21
N TRP A 145 5.03 6.35 2.24
CA TRP A 145 3.59 6.51 1.98
C TRP A 145 2.96 7.48 2.98
N ALA A 146 3.19 7.32 4.26
CA ALA A 146 2.62 8.17 5.30
C ALA A 146 3.06 9.65 5.14
N ILE A 147 4.34 9.90 4.80
CA ILE A 147 4.84 11.24 4.46
C ILE A 147 4.05 11.79 3.26
N GLY A 148 3.89 10.99 2.21
CA GLY A 148 3.11 11.36 1.04
C GLY A 148 1.68 11.74 1.36
N GLN A 149 0.99 10.99 2.24
CA GLN A 149 -0.37 11.30 2.67
C GLN A 149 -0.45 12.63 3.43
N VAL A 150 0.54 12.94 4.28
CA VAL A 150 0.61 14.25 4.97
C VAL A 150 0.79 15.39 3.97
N LEU A 151 1.61 15.21 2.94
CA LEU A 151 1.80 16.20 1.87
C LEU A 151 0.52 16.39 1.04
N ILE A 152 -0.17 15.31 0.68
CA ILE A 152 -1.44 15.32 -0.05
C ILE A 152 -2.52 16.07 0.76
N ARG A 153 -2.58 15.88 2.07
CA ARG A 153 -3.54 16.59 2.94
C ARG A 153 -3.41 18.11 2.91
N LYS A 154 -2.26 18.66 2.53
CA LYS A 154 -2.06 20.10 2.35
C LYS A 154 -2.65 20.65 1.05
N LEU A 155 -3.02 19.78 0.11
CA LEU A 155 -3.60 20.14 -1.19
C LEU A 155 -5.13 20.10 -1.11
N ILE A 156 -5.74 21.11 -0.48
CA ILE A 156 -7.19 21.15 -0.18
C ILE A 156 -8.05 21.59 -1.37
N ASP A 157 -7.49 22.29 -2.34
CA ASP A 157 -8.18 22.89 -3.48
C ASP A 157 -8.09 22.07 -4.77
N ILE A 158 -7.64 20.81 -4.67
CA ILE A 158 -7.49 19.88 -5.79
C ILE A 158 -8.28 18.60 -5.56
N ARG A 159 -8.90 18.05 -6.61
CA ARG A 159 -9.67 16.81 -6.52
C ARG A 159 -8.73 15.61 -6.34
N VAL A 160 -9.10 14.63 -5.51
CA VAL A 160 -8.29 13.43 -5.26
C VAL A 160 -7.98 12.67 -6.56
N MET A 161 -8.94 12.52 -7.48
CA MET A 161 -8.71 11.89 -8.77
C MET A 161 -7.64 12.63 -9.61
N GLN A 162 -7.60 13.96 -9.52
CA GLN A 162 -6.60 14.78 -10.18
C GLN A 162 -5.21 14.59 -9.56
N ILE A 163 -5.14 14.46 -8.22
CA ILE A 163 -3.89 14.10 -7.51
C ILE A 163 -3.41 12.74 -7.99
N THR A 164 -4.28 11.72 -7.95
CA THR A 164 -3.92 10.35 -8.37
C THR A 164 -3.40 10.29 -9.80
N ALA A 165 -4.08 10.95 -10.74
CA ALA A 165 -3.69 10.97 -12.15
C ALA A 165 -2.33 11.65 -12.36
N TRP A 166 -2.12 12.83 -11.77
CA TRP A 166 -0.89 13.60 -11.97
C TRP A 166 0.30 13.04 -11.19
N VAL A 167 0.07 12.46 -10.01
CA VAL A 167 1.09 11.67 -9.31
C VAL A 167 1.52 10.49 -10.17
N ALA A 168 0.56 9.78 -10.80
CA ALA A 168 0.89 8.68 -11.70
C ALA A 168 1.72 9.16 -12.92
N VAL A 169 1.34 10.27 -13.55
CA VAL A 169 2.09 10.85 -14.69
C VAL A 169 3.54 11.17 -14.30
N PHE A 170 3.75 11.80 -13.15
CA PHE A 170 5.10 12.12 -12.70
C PHE A 170 5.87 10.91 -12.18
N ALA A 171 5.20 9.92 -11.61
CA ALA A 171 5.83 8.70 -11.14
C ALA A 171 6.43 7.85 -12.27
N VAL A 172 5.83 7.86 -13.47
CA VAL A 172 6.30 7.10 -14.62
C VAL A 172 7.79 7.35 -14.93
N PRO A 173 8.22 8.58 -15.29
CA PRO A 173 9.62 8.83 -15.60
C PRO A 173 10.54 8.60 -14.38
N GLN A 174 10.06 8.88 -13.17
CA GLN A 174 10.84 8.68 -11.95
C GLN A 174 11.11 7.18 -11.69
N LEU A 175 10.09 6.32 -11.85
CA LEU A 175 10.22 4.88 -11.67
C LEU A 175 11.06 4.23 -12.76
N PHE A 176 10.91 4.64 -14.03
CA PHE A 176 11.79 4.16 -15.09
C PHE A 176 13.24 4.56 -14.84
N PHE A 177 13.49 5.78 -14.38
CA PHE A 177 14.83 6.24 -14.01
C PHE A 177 15.40 5.43 -12.84
N MET A 178 14.61 5.19 -11.78
CA MET A 178 15.04 4.35 -10.66
C MET A 178 15.30 2.90 -11.09
N SER A 179 14.43 2.33 -11.92
CA SER A 179 14.64 0.98 -12.46
C SER A 179 15.96 0.91 -13.28
N ALA A 180 16.23 1.93 -14.10
CA ALA A 180 17.48 1.96 -14.88
C ALA A 180 18.77 2.03 -14.02
N ILE A 181 18.68 2.62 -12.81
CA ILE A 181 19.81 2.72 -11.89
C ILE A 181 19.97 1.48 -11.02
N PHE A 182 18.86 0.97 -10.48
CA PHE A 182 18.88 -0.04 -9.41
C PHE A 182 18.59 -1.47 -9.89
N GLU A 183 18.13 -1.63 -11.12
CA GLU A 183 17.74 -2.93 -11.67
C GLU A 183 18.46 -3.20 -12.99
N THR A 184 18.47 -4.47 -13.40
CA THR A 184 19.04 -4.92 -14.67
C THR A 184 18.08 -5.89 -15.36
N GLY A 185 18.26 -6.11 -16.68
CA GLY A 185 17.46 -7.08 -17.42
C GLY A 185 16.07 -6.61 -17.83
N GLN A 186 15.76 -5.30 -17.75
CA GLN A 186 14.42 -4.74 -18.03
C GLN A 186 13.92 -5.08 -19.43
N ILE A 187 14.77 -4.90 -20.44
CA ILE A 187 14.40 -5.15 -21.86
C ILE A 187 14.14 -6.64 -22.09
N GLU A 188 14.97 -7.49 -21.50
CA GLU A 188 14.80 -8.94 -21.60
C GLU A 188 13.55 -9.41 -20.89
N ALA A 189 13.28 -8.90 -19.69
CA ALA A 189 12.05 -9.16 -18.95
C ALA A 189 10.80 -8.78 -19.76
N ILE A 190 10.79 -7.61 -20.42
CA ILE A 190 9.67 -7.18 -21.27
C ILE A 190 9.50 -8.11 -22.49
N LYS A 191 10.59 -8.51 -23.15
CA LYS A 191 10.54 -9.36 -24.35
C LYS A 191 10.06 -10.78 -24.03
N ASN A 192 10.45 -11.33 -22.88
CA ASN A 192 10.19 -12.71 -22.49
C ASN A 192 8.92 -12.86 -21.63
N ALA A 193 8.25 -11.76 -21.26
CA ALA A 193 7.07 -11.79 -20.42
C ALA A 193 5.91 -12.50 -21.12
N SER A 194 5.35 -13.52 -20.46
CA SER A 194 4.16 -14.22 -20.92
C SER A 194 2.91 -13.34 -20.81
N SER A 195 1.86 -13.68 -21.53
CA SER A 195 0.59 -12.96 -21.48
C SER A 195 0.00 -12.90 -20.07
N ILE A 196 0.20 -13.91 -19.25
CA ILE A 196 -0.31 -13.95 -17.86
C ILE A 196 0.33 -12.86 -16.99
N VAL A 197 1.62 -12.58 -17.20
CA VAL A 197 2.34 -11.52 -16.45
C VAL A 197 1.82 -10.13 -16.86
N TRP A 198 1.51 -9.93 -18.14
CA TRP A 198 0.88 -8.70 -18.61
C TRP A 198 -0.53 -8.49 -18.04
N TRP A 199 -1.30 -9.57 -17.83
CA TRP A 199 -2.58 -9.46 -17.10
C TRP A 199 -2.39 -8.99 -15.66
N ALA A 200 -1.31 -9.41 -14.97
CA ALA A 200 -0.99 -8.86 -13.65
C ALA A 200 -0.70 -7.36 -13.71
N VAL A 201 0.06 -6.88 -14.71
CA VAL A 201 0.32 -5.43 -14.92
C VAL A 201 -0.99 -4.66 -15.14
N ILE A 202 -1.88 -5.19 -16.00
CA ILE A 202 -3.21 -4.61 -16.26
C ILE A 202 -4.02 -4.55 -14.97
N TYR A 203 -4.08 -5.63 -14.20
CA TYR A 203 -4.77 -5.65 -12.93
C TYR A 203 -4.22 -4.58 -11.97
N LEU A 204 -2.91 -4.50 -11.81
CA LEU A 204 -2.26 -3.55 -10.93
C LEU A 204 -2.52 -2.09 -11.33
N GLY A 205 -2.45 -1.78 -12.62
CA GLY A 205 -2.66 -0.43 -13.13
C GLY A 205 -4.13 0.00 -13.13
N LEU A 206 -5.02 -0.83 -13.67
CA LEU A 206 -6.41 -0.45 -13.90
C LEU A 206 -7.34 -0.86 -12.75
N VAL A 207 -7.19 -2.08 -12.23
CA VAL A 207 -8.10 -2.56 -11.18
C VAL A 207 -7.63 -2.09 -9.81
N MET A 208 -6.39 -2.39 -9.43
CA MET A 208 -5.87 -2.04 -8.11
C MET A 208 -5.74 -0.52 -7.94
N THR A 209 -5.21 0.20 -8.92
CA THR A 209 -4.97 1.64 -8.82
C THR A 209 -6.17 2.45 -9.28
N ALA A 210 -6.54 2.42 -10.55
CA ALA A 210 -7.59 3.30 -11.06
C ALA A 210 -8.95 2.97 -10.41
N LEU A 211 -9.42 1.74 -10.52
CA LEU A 211 -10.72 1.32 -9.95
C LEU A 211 -10.69 1.34 -8.42
N GLY A 212 -9.64 0.81 -7.78
CA GLY A 212 -9.50 0.77 -6.33
C GLY A 212 -9.60 2.16 -5.69
N TYR A 213 -8.87 3.14 -6.23
CA TYR A 213 -8.98 4.53 -5.76
C TYR A 213 -10.33 5.18 -6.08
N LEU A 214 -10.95 4.88 -7.23
CA LEU A 214 -12.29 5.38 -7.53
C LEU A 214 -13.32 4.86 -6.52
N LEU A 215 -13.28 3.57 -6.21
CA LEU A 215 -14.16 2.96 -5.21
C LEU A 215 -13.90 3.52 -3.81
N TRP A 216 -12.64 3.62 -3.40
CA TRP A 216 -12.25 4.18 -2.11
C TRP A 216 -12.70 5.63 -1.96
N ASN A 217 -12.42 6.47 -2.94
CA ASN A 217 -12.80 7.87 -2.93
C ASN A 217 -14.32 8.07 -2.90
N ASN A 218 -15.07 7.21 -3.60
CA ASN A 218 -16.53 7.23 -3.53
C ASN A 218 -17.04 6.85 -2.13
N LEU A 219 -16.42 5.84 -1.50
CA LEU A 219 -16.79 5.41 -0.14
C LEU A 219 -16.54 6.52 0.88
N ILE A 220 -15.34 7.13 0.90
CA ILE A 220 -15.02 8.19 1.87
C ILE A 220 -15.78 9.49 1.61
N ARG A 221 -16.27 9.71 0.40
CA ARG A 221 -17.08 10.88 0.04
C ARG A 221 -18.53 10.74 0.54
N ASN A 222 -19.08 9.53 0.49
CA ASN A 222 -20.49 9.27 0.79
C ASN A 222 -20.71 8.71 2.20
N HIS A 223 -19.65 8.30 2.90
CA HIS A 223 -19.73 7.71 4.23
C HIS A 223 -18.67 8.31 5.16
N ASN A 224 -18.96 8.29 6.46
CA ASN A 224 -17.98 8.69 7.47
C ASN A 224 -16.74 7.78 7.41
N VAL A 225 -15.56 8.39 7.31
CA VAL A 225 -14.27 7.67 7.21
C VAL A 225 -14.09 6.67 8.36
N GLY A 226 -14.50 7.02 9.58
CA GLY A 226 -14.44 6.11 10.74
C GLY A 226 -15.28 4.84 10.60
N LYS A 227 -16.29 4.82 9.70
CA LYS A 227 -17.08 3.62 9.39
C LYS A 227 -16.48 2.78 8.26
N VAL A 228 -15.71 3.39 7.38
CA VAL A 228 -15.17 2.76 6.17
C VAL A 228 -13.71 2.29 6.36
N ALA A 229 -12.89 3.07 7.04
CA ALA A 229 -11.48 2.74 7.27
C ALA A 229 -11.24 1.36 7.90
N PRO A 230 -12.04 0.87 8.87
CA PRO A 230 -11.84 -0.45 9.44
C PRO A 230 -11.90 -1.61 8.44
N TYR A 231 -12.60 -1.43 7.30
CA TYR A 231 -12.62 -2.47 6.26
C TYR A 231 -11.25 -2.72 5.63
N LEU A 232 -10.34 -1.73 5.66
CA LEU A 232 -8.96 -1.90 5.15
C LEU A 232 -8.15 -2.92 5.98
N LEU A 233 -8.55 -3.22 7.23
CA LEU A 233 -7.96 -4.29 8.02
C LEU A 233 -8.17 -5.69 7.41
N LEU A 234 -9.11 -5.82 6.48
CA LEU A 234 -9.34 -7.06 5.73
C LEU A 234 -8.33 -7.28 4.59
N LEU A 235 -7.57 -6.24 4.20
CA LEU A 235 -6.59 -6.33 3.12
C LEU A 235 -5.56 -7.46 3.36
N PRO A 236 -4.91 -7.58 4.53
CA PRO A 236 -3.99 -8.68 4.79
C PRO A 236 -4.68 -10.06 4.77
N ILE A 237 -5.95 -10.13 5.19
CA ILE A 237 -6.71 -11.39 5.15
C ILE A 237 -6.89 -11.86 3.71
N PHE A 238 -7.29 -10.96 2.80
CA PHE A 238 -7.40 -11.29 1.38
C PHE A 238 -6.03 -11.61 0.75
N SER A 239 -4.97 -10.92 1.17
CA SER A 239 -3.62 -11.20 0.67
C SER A 239 -3.08 -12.54 1.17
N LEU A 240 -3.27 -12.89 2.44
CA LEU A 240 -2.92 -14.20 3.00
C LEU A 240 -3.69 -15.33 2.29
N PHE A 241 -5.00 -15.17 2.13
CA PHE A 241 -5.82 -16.14 1.44
C PHE A 241 -5.39 -16.30 -0.03
N GLY A 242 -5.21 -15.18 -0.74
CA GLY A 242 -4.78 -15.20 -2.14
C GLY A 242 -3.36 -15.77 -2.31
N GLY A 243 -2.43 -15.45 -1.40
CA GLY A 243 -1.08 -16.00 -1.37
C GLY A 243 -1.09 -17.53 -1.21
N ALA A 244 -1.90 -18.02 -0.27
CA ALA A 244 -2.05 -19.48 -0.07
C ALA A 244 -2.66 -20.17 -1.30
N VAL A 245 -3.71 -19.60 -1.90
CA VAL A 245 -4.45 -20.23 -3.01
C VAL A 245 -3.69 -20.17 -4.34
N PHE A 246 -3.10 -19.02 -4.67
CA PHE A 246 -2.52 -18.75 -5.99
C PHE A 246 -1.00 -18.89 -6.04
N LEU A 247 -0.30 -18.73 -4.91
CA LEU A 247 1.16 -18.77 -4.84
C LEU A 247 1.69 -19.94 -4.00
N GLY A 248 0.83 -20.70 -3.33
CA GLY A 248 1.25 -21.79 -2.44
C GLY A 248 1.95 -21.29 -1.18
N GLU A 249 1.68 -20.06 -0.73
CA GLU A 249 2.24 -19.52 0.51
C GLU A 249 1.65 -20.25 1.73
N GLU A 250 2.49 -20.64 2.67
CA GLU A 250 2.09 -21.33 3.91
C GLU A 250 2.44 -20.46 5.12
N PRO A 251 1.50 -19.64 5.63
CA PRO A 251 1.77 -18.80 6.78
C PRO A 251 2.03 -19.63 8.04
N THR A 252 3.12 -19.33 8.76
CA THR A 252 3.43 -19.99 10.03
C THR A 252 2.55 -19.48 11.17
N LEU A 253 2.48 -20.23 12.28
CA LEU A 253 1.73 -19.81 13.46
C LEU A 253 2.22 -18.46 14.00
N LEU A 254 3.53 -18.20 14.01
CA LEU A 254 4.11 -16.93 14.44
C LEU A 254 3.73 -15.76 13.52
N MET A 255 3.65 -15.99 12.21
CA MET A 255 3.14 -15.01 11.26
C MET A 255 1.68 -14.68 11.54
N LEU A 256 0.85 -15.68 11.81
CA LEU A 256 -0.57 -15.49 12.13
C LEU A 256 -0.74 -14.75 13.47
N LEU A 257 0.01 -15.12 14.50
CA LEU A 257 -0.02 -14.45 15.81
C LEU A 257 0.45 -13.00 15.72
N GLY A 258 1.61 -12.76 15.10
CA GLY A 258 2.12 -11.41 14.89
C GLY A 258 1.17 -10.57 14.03
N GLY A 259 0.60 -11.16 12.98
CA GLY A 259 -0.42 -10.54 12.15
C GLY A 259 -1.68 -10.16 12.91
N ALA A 260 -2.19 -11.04 13.78
CA ALA A 260 -3.33 -10.74 14.65
C ALA A 260 -3.04 -9.56 15.59
N ILE A 261 -1.83 -9.50 16.17
CA ILE A 261 -1.40 -8.37 17.02
C ILE A 261 -1.32 -7.07 16.22
N ILE A 262 -0.77 -7.10 15.00
CA ILE A 262 -0.74 -5.93 14.09
C ILE A 262 -2.17 -5.45 13.83
N LEU A 263 -3.06 -6.34 13.39
CA LEU A 263 -4.43 -5.98 13.04
C LEU A 263 -5.21 -5.46 14.26
N PHE A 264 -4.99 -6.03 15.44
CA PHE A 264 -5.57 -5.54 16.69
C PHE A 264 -5.05 -4.13 17.02
N GLY A 265 -3.74 -3.91 16.94
CA GLY A 265 -3.11 -2.61 17.15
C GLY A 265 -3.63 -1.53 16.20
N VAL A 266 -3.69 -1.83 14.90
CA VAL A 266 -4.23 -0.92 13.89
C VAL A 266 -5.75 -0.72 14.08
N GLY A 267 -6.47 -1.75 14.51
CA GLY A 267 -7.89 -1.67 14.89
C GLY A 267 -8.13 -0.68 16.02
N LEU A 268 -7.31 -0.70 17.08
CA LEU A 268 -7.38 0.28 18.18
C LEU A 268 -7.16 1.72 17.71
N ILE A 269 -6.33 1.92 16.69
CA ILE A 269 -6.06 3.25 16.11
C ILE A 269 -7.26 3.73 15.28
N THR A 270 -7.82 2.84 14.46
CA THR A 270 -8.79 3.22 13.39
C THR A 270 -10.24 3.15 13.83
N VAL A 271 -10.59 2.26 14.81
CA VAL A 271 -11.97 2.05 15.23
C VAL A 271 -12.35 3.02 16.36
N PRO A 272 -13.42 3.84 16.21
CA PRO A 272 -13.90 4.71 17.28
C PRO A 272 -14.38 3.90 18.49
N LEU A 273 -14.08 4.37 19.72
CA LEU A 273 -14.50 3.71 20.98
C LEU A 273 -16.02 3.49 21.07
N ALA A 274 -16.80 4.42 20.56
CA ALA A 274 -18.27 4.31 20.52
C ALA A 274 -18.76 3.08 19.74
N THR A 275 -18.01 2.63 18.74
CA THR A 275 -18.33 1.43 17.95
C THR A 275 -17.98 0.17 18.74
N LEU A 276 -16.86 0.17 19.49
CA LEU A 276 -16.43 -0.95 20.32
C LEU A 276 -17.38 -1.16 21.50
N SER A 277 -17.83 -0.09 22.17
CA SER A 277 -18.75 -0.19 23.32
C SER A 277 -20.13 -0.77 22.92
N ASN A 278 -20.55 -0.60 21.68
CA ASN A 278 -21.83 -1.15 21.17
C ASN A 278 -21.74 -2.63 20.80
N LEU A 279 -20.55 -3.17 20.52
CA LEU A 279 -20.32 -4.60 20.27
C LEU A 279 -20.37 -5.43 21.56
N PHE A 280 -19.97 -4.86 22.71
CA PHE A 280 -19.99 -5.53 24.00
C PHE A 280 -21.30 -5.31 24.81
N LYS A 281 -22.25 -4.54 24.27
CA LYS A 281 -23.58 -4.31 24.88
C LYS A 281 -24.69 -5.15 24.27
N ARG A 282 -24.40 -6.05 23.36
CA ARG A 282 -25.27 -7.08 22.81
C ARG A 282 -24.78 -8.45 23.32
#